data_c07cd15fed0d36287625db125f0dab90
#
_entry.id   c07cd15fed0d36287625db125f0dab90
#
_cell.length_a   1.000
_cell.length_b   1.000
_cell.length_c   1.000
_cell.angle_alpha   90.00
_cell.angle_beta   90.00
_cell.angle_gamma   90.00
#
_symmetry.space_group_name_H-M   'P 1'
#
loop_
_entity.id
_entity.type
_entity.pdbx_description
1 polymer ?
#
loop_
_entity_poly.entity_id
_entity_poly.type
_entity_poly.pdbx_seq_one_letter_code
_entity_poly.pdbx_strand_id
1 'polypeptide(L)'
;MHRFESDRAQPVMPVPAPCMAPHGCSRFFGLFIRGVIEMKKCALFFLMAIAVSMGVVSTSGCQGSKVKDVDSVMTDSVTTDTVVADTLERMIEEQPMPKAADELFDDFFFNFAGNRKLQVKRIKFPLPVYRDGKEEKYIAKKDWKVDHFFMRQEYYTLILDNRKQLELVKDTAVSHVVVEKVFFDTETVKQYLFDRVQGLWMLNAIRFESIGRNYNASFLEFYDRFSTDSLFQIESMAEEVTFTAPDPDDDFNTITGTIEPEQWPAFRPELIPSGVIYNIRYGKHRGESAGKIFMVRGIANGLEMEMVFRKAGHEWKLVKFDS
;
A
#
# COMPACT_ATOMS: atom_id res chain seq x y z
N MET A 1 -53.29 23.20 -53.79
CA MET A 1 -54.47 23.42 -52.93
C MET A 1 -53.95 23.36 -51.50
N HIS A 2 -53.72 24.52 -50.92
CA HIS A 2 -54.24 25.10 -49.69
C HIS A 2 -54.06 24.22 -48.43
N ARG A 3 -53.27 24.76 -47.54
CA ARG A 3 -53.54 25.50 -46.24
C ARG A 3 -53.40 24.57 -45.03
N PHE A 4 -52.88 24.89 -43.87
CA PHE A 4 -52.72 26.14 -43.09
C PHE A 4 -51.70 25.93 -41.98
N GLU A 5 -51.01 26.99 -41.66
CA GLU A 5 -50.19 27.23 -40.45
C GLU A 5 -51.00 27.06 -39.18
N SER A 6 -50.35 26.63 -38.12
CA SER A 6 -50.71 27.03 -36.78
C SER A 6 -49.47 27.09 -35.89
N ASP A 7 -49.00 28.32 -35.71
CA ASP A 7 -48.13 28.75 -34.62
C ASP A 7 -48.77 28.43 -33.26
N ARG A 8 -48.02 27.77 -32.39
CA ARG A 8 -48.27 27.82 -30.95
C ARG A 8 -46.99 28.20 -30.20
N ALA A 9 -47.03 29.46 -29.75
CA ALA A 9 -46.08 30.01 -28.78
C ALA A 9 -46.00 29.18 -27.52
N GLN A 10 -44.80 28.83 -27.09
CA GLN A 10 -44.53 28.28 -25.79
C GLN A 10 -44.46 29.40 -24.73
N PRO A 11 -44.98 29.21 -23.52
CA PRO A 11 -44.89 30.20 -22.45
C PRO A 11 -43.49 30.18 -21.83
N VAL A 12 -42.91 31.38 -21.72
CA VAL A 12 -41.67 31.66 -20.99
C VAL A 12 -41.94 31.48 -19.50
N MET A 13 -41.22 30.56 -18.87
CA MET A 13 -41.21 30.43 -17.39
C MET A 13 -40.23 31.45 -16.78
N PRO A 14 -40.56 32.04 -15.64
CA PRO A 14 -39.70 33.02 -14.98
C PRO A 14 -38.52 32.36 -14.27
N VAL A 15 -37.36 33.00 -14.37
CA VAL A 15 -36.12 32.69 -13.66
C VAL A 15 -36.32 32.92 -12.18
N PRO A 16 -36.03 31.98 -11.26
CA PRO A 16 -36.05 32.27 -9.83
C PRO A 16 -34.80 33.07 -9.41
N ALA A 17 -35.02 34.05 -8.56
CA ALA A 17 -33.99 34.91 -7.97
C ALA A 17 -33.04 34.12 -7.04
N PRO A 18 -31.78 34.58 -6.84
CA PRO A 18 -30.82 33.90 -5.99
C PRO A 18 -31.22 34.02 -4.51
N CYS A 19 -31.37 32.88 -3.84
CA CYS A 19 -31.50 32.81 -2.39
C CYS A 19 -30.17 33.13 -1.71
N MET A 20 -30.21 34.10 -0.82
CA MET A 20 -29.11 34.46 0.10
C MET A 20 -28.72 33.28 0.97
N ALA A 21 -27.41 33.04 1.06
CA ALA A 21 -26.80 32.08 1.95
C ALA A 21 -27.01 32.47 3.44
N PRO A 22 -27.28 31.52 4.33
CA PRO A 22 -27.14 31.77 5.76
C PRO A 22 -25.68 31.59 6.17
N HIS A 23 -25.08 32.59 6.75
CA HIS A 23 -23.83 32.56 7.49
C HIS A 23 -23.95 31.56 8.66
N GLY A 24 -23.23 30.44 8.63
CA GLY A 24 -23.29 29.53 9.77
C GLY A 24 -22.33 28.33 9.76
N CYS A 25 -21.50 28.09 8.71
CA CYS A 25 -20.70 26.89 8.63
C CYS A 25 -19.19 27.07 8.81
N SER A 26 -18.71 28.25 9.14
CA SER A 26 -17.26 28.54 9.24
C SER A 26 -16.65 28.31 10.63
N ARG A 27 -17.40 27.89 11.63
CA ARG A 27 -16.87 27.69 12.99
C ARG A 27 -16.51 26.23 13.36
N PHE A 28 -17.04 25.25 12.65
CA PHE A 28 -16.75 23.84 12.97
C PHE A 28 -15.42 23.37 12.38
N PHE A 29 -15.01 23.87 11.22
CA PHE A 29 -13.77 23.47 10.56
C PHE A 29 -12.50 23.94 11.27
N GLY A 30 -12.58 25.08 11.98
CA GLY A 30 -11.43 25.60 12.75
C GLY A 30 -11.13 24.86 14.05
N LEU A 31 -12.09 24.08 14.58
CA LEU A 31 -11.89 23.30 15.81
C LEU A 31 -11.17 21.99 15.55
N PHE A 32 -11.45 21.34 14.41
CA PHE A 32 -10.86 20.05 14.06
C PHE A 32 -9.35 20.15 13.77
N ILE A 33 -8.94 21.19 13.02
CA ILE A 33 -7.52 21.44 12.74
C ILE A 33 -6.74 21.86 14.01
N ARG A 34 -7.39 22.55 14.95
CA ARG A 34 -6.76 22.88 16.24
C ARG A 34 -6.55 21.65 17.14
N GLY A 35 -7.46 20.68 17.12
CA GLY A 35 -7.35 19.45 17.92
C GLY A 35 -6.14 18.59 17.50
N VAL A 36 -5.93 18.40 16.19
CA VAL A 36 -4.80 17.62 15.66
C VAL A 36 -3.45 18.29 15.92
N ILE A 37 -3.38 19.63 15.86
CA ILE A 37 -2.15 20.39 16.15
C ILE A 37 -1.82 20.34 17.65
N GLU A 38 -2.81 20.39 18.51
CA GLU A 38 -2.64 20.31 19.98
C GLU A 38 -2.19 18.90 20.41
N MET A 39 -2.71 17.82 19.79
CA MET A 39 -2.26 16.44 20.10
C MET A 39 -0.80 16.20 19.73
N LYS A 40 -0.32 16.73 18.58
CA LYS A 40 1.10 16.67 18.21
C LYS A 40 1.98 17.41 19.21
N LYS A 41 1.52 18.49 19.81
CA LYS A 41 2.25 19.22 20.86
C LYS A 41 2.25 18.47 22.19
N CYS A 42 1.15 17.85 22.59
CA CYS A 42 1.09 17.03 23.80
C CYS A 42 2.03 15.81 23.71
N ALA A 43 2.06 15.10 22.56
CA ALA A 43 3.00 13.99 22.33
C ALA A 43 4.47 14.43 22.43
N LEU A 44 4.80 15.61 21.90
CA LEU A 44 6.15 16.17 21.98
C LEU A 44 6.54 16.52 23.42
N PHE A 45 5.62 17.05 24.24
CA PHE A 45 5.84 17.33 25.67
C PHE A 45 6.05 16.07 26.50
N PHE A 46 5.29 14.97 26.20
CA PHE A 46 5.48 13.68 26.87
C PHE A 46 6.83 13.05 26.55
N LEU A 47 7.29 13.11 25.32
CA LEU A 47 8.62 12.63 24.91
C LEU A 47 9.74 13.44 25.56
N MET A 48 9.58 14.77 25.70
CA MET A 48 10.57 15.61 26.40
C MET A 48 10.62 15.33 27.91
N ALA A 49 9.47 15.05 28.56
CA ALA A 49 9.41 14.72 29.97
C ALA A 49 10.10 13.37 30.29
N ILE A 50 10.01 12.39 29.40
CA ILE A 50 10.70 11.09 29.54
C ILE A 50 12.22 11.25 29.37
N ALA A 51 12.68 12.10 28.46
CA ALA A 51 14.11 12.36 28.24
C ALA A 51 14.76 13.04 29.46
N VAL A 52 14.04 13.92 30.17
CA VAL A 52 14.55 14.59 31.38
C VAL A 52 14.58 13.64 32.58
N SER A 53 13.68 12.67 32.68
CA SER A 53 13.66 11.70 33.80
C SER A 53 14.73 10.61 33.71
N MET A 54 15.31 10.34 32.51
CA MET A 54 16.43 9.39 32.35
C MET A 54 17.81 10.01 32.58
N GLY A 55 17.92 11.33 32.70
CA GLY A 55 19.18 12.05 32.85
C GLY A 55 19.76 12.10 34.27
N VAL A 56 19.08 11.58 35.30
CA VAL A 56 19.47 11.77 36.73
C VAL A 56 20.10 10.53 37.40
N VAL A 57 20.27 9.42 36.71
CA VAL A 57 20.75 8.15 37.34
C VAL A 57 22.12 7.68 36.76
N SER A 58 23.00 8.53 36.35
CA SER A 58 24.35 8.08 35.94
C SER A 58 25.44 9.08 36.30
N THR A 59 25.74 9.20 37.62
CA THR A 59 27.04 9.72 38.08
C THR A 59 27.60 8.85 39.20
N SER A 60 28.38 7.85 38.85
CA SER A 60 29.43 7.32 39.76
C SER A 60 30.46 6.50 38.97
N GLY A 61 31.70 7.04 38.95
CA GLY A 61 32.96 6.30 39.08
C GLY A 61 33.64 5.84 37.78
N CYS A 62 34.60 6.46 37.46
CA CYS A 62 36.06 6.55 37.65
C CYS A 62 36.93 6.00 36.54
N GLN A 63 37.78 6.92 36.06
CA GLN A 63 39.22 6.83 35.74
C GLN A 63 39.71 6.14 34.44
N GLY A 64 40.20 7.02 33.57
CA GLY A 64 41.64 7.04 33.18
C GLY A 64 41.98 6.55 31.77
N SER A 65 42.19 7.41 30.78
CA SER A 65 43.45 7.57 30.03
C SER A 65 43.26 8.18 28.62
N LYS A 66 43.86 9.40 28.51
CA LYS A 66 44.58 9.98 27.36
C LYS A 66 43.93 10.15 25.98
N VAL A 67 43.70 11.41 25.72
CA VAL A 67 43.56 12.22 24.52
C VAL A 67 44.47 11.80 23.33
N LYS A 68 43.86 11.79 22.14
CA LYS A 68 44.45 12.31 20.90
C LYS A 68 43.36 12.95 20.06
N ASP A 69 43.54 14.23 19.76
CA ASP A 69 42.79 15.06 18.83
C ASP A 69 42.88 14.51 17.41
N VAL A 70 41.74 14.49 16.68
CA VAL A 70 41.72 14.68 15.22
C VAL A 70 40.35 15.26 14.80
N ASP A 71 40.41 16.44 14.23
CA ASP A 71 39.58 17.17 13.28
C ASP A 71 38.14 16.83 13.02
N SER A 72 37.34 17.90 13.12
CA SER A 72 36.02 18.13 12.61
C SER A 72 35.86 17.79 11.13
N VAL A 73 34.99 16.83 10.81
CA VAL A 73 34.40 16.71 9.48
C VAL A 73 32.89 16.84 9.64
N MET A 74 32.31 17.83 8.95
CA MET A 74 30.88 18.01 8.79
C MET A 74 30.26 16.73 8.23
N THR A 75 29.31 16.19 8.96
CA THR A 75 28.52 15.03 8.50
C THR A 75 27.21 15.53 7.98
N ASP A 76 27.02 15.33 6.68
CA ASP A 76 25.76 15.43 5.96
C ASP A 76 24.67 14.62 6.66
N SER A 77 23.46 15.19 6.68
CA SER A 77 22.26 14.55 7.19
C SER A 77 21.87 13.36 6.30
N VAL A 78 22.29 12.18 6.70
CA VAL A 78 21.80 10.91 6.14
C VAL A 78 20.43 10.65 6.75
N THR A 79 19.45 10.50 5.88
CA THR A 79 18.04 10.25 6.19
C THR A 79 17.84 9.03 7.08
N THR A 80 17.04 9.20 8.13
CA THR A 80 16.74 8.21 9.18
C THR A 80 16.08 6.93 8.64
N ASP A 81 15.40 7.00 7.49
CA ASP A 81 14.64 5.89 6.90
C ASP A 81 15.51 4.72 6.42
N THR A 82 16.72 4.98 5.91
CA THR A 82 17.61 3.91 5.43
C THR A 82 18.17 3.05 6.57
N VAL A 83 18.32 3.63 7.76
CA VAL A 83 18.93 2.95 8.92
C VAL A 83 17.98 1.92 9.53
N VAL A 84 16.67 2.18 9.51
CA VAL A 84 15.66 1.26 10.10
C VAL A 84 15.50 0.01 9.24
N ALA A 85 15.40 0.16 7.92
CA ALA A 85 15.27 -0.97 6.99
C ALA A 85 16.51 -1.89 7.05
N ASP A 86 17.72 -1.34 7.05
CA ASP A 86 18.96 -2.12 7.18
C ASP A 86 19.03 -2.88 8.52
N THR A 87 18.47 -2.31 9.59
CA THR A 87 18.45 -2.94 10.91
C THR A 87 17.50 -4.13 10.94
N LEU A 88 16.30 -4.01 10.35
CA LEU A 88 15.32 -5.08 10.28
C LEU A 88 15.84 -6.26 9.44
N GLU A 89 16.40 -6.00 8.25
CA GLU A 89 17.00 -7.03 7.40
C GLU A 89 18.12 -7.78 8.11
N ARG A 90 19.00 -7.07 8.84
CA ARG A 90 20.07 -7.68 9.63
C ARG A 90 19.53 -8.58 10.74
N MET A 91 18.49 -8.15 11.47
CA MET A 91 17.87 -8.95 12.50
C MET A 91 17.24 -10.24 11.94
N ILE A 92 16.61 -10.17 10.75
CA ILE A 92 16.05 -11.34 10.07
C ILE A 92 17.16 -12.26 9.57
N GLU A 93 18.28 -11.74 9.08
CA GLU A 93 19.39 -12.54 8.58
C GLU A 93 20.14 -13.30 9.70
N GLU A 94 20.18 -12.73 10.91
CA GLU A 94 20.83 -13.33 12.08
C GLU A 94 19.98 -14.42 12.74
N GLN A 95 18.65 -14.38 12.60
CA GLN A 95 17.77 -15.38 13.20
C GLN A 95 17.43 -16.53 12.24
N PRO A 96 17.48 -17.79 12.69
CA PRO A 96 17.01 -18.90 11.87
C PRO A 96 15.48 -18.83 11.73
N MET A 97 14.98 -18.97 10.51
CA MET A 97 13.54 -19.02 10.26
C MET A 97 12.89 -20.14 11.08
N PRO A 98 11.79 -19.86 11.82
CA PRO A 98 11.04 -20.87 12.54
C PRO A 98 10.53 -21.98 11.61
N LYS A 99 10.48 -23.22 12.08
CA LYS A 99 9.97 -24.34 11.27
C LYS A 99 8.52 -24.15 10.83
N ALA A 100 7.70 -23.54 11.67
CA ALA A 100 6.30 -23.22 11.39
C ALA A 100 6.12 -22.12 10.32
N ALA A 101 7.16 -21.35 9.99
CA ALA A 101 7.05 -20.27 9.01
C ALA A 101 6.73 -20.74 7.58
N ASP A 102 6.91 -22.03 7.26
CA ASP A 102 6.44 -22.60 5.99
C ASP A 102 4.93 -22.92 5.98
N GLU A 103 4.23 -22.82 7.10
CA GLU A 103 2.78 -23.10 7.16
C GLU A 103 1.96 -22.04 6.43
N LEU A 104 2.34 -20.76 6.58
CA LEU A 104 1.75 -19.64 5.87
C LEU A 104 2.76 -19.01 4.92
N PHE A 105 2.27 -18.54 3.78
CA PHE A 105 3.16 -17.91 2.81
C PHE A 105 3.75 -16.59 3.32
N ASP A 106 2.96 -15.78 4.02
CA ASP A 106 3.41 -14.48 4.55
C ASP A 106 4.58 -14.64 5.52
N ASP A 107 4.47 -15.60 6.46
CA ASP A 107 5.53 -15.89 7.43
C ASP A 107 6.82 -16.36 6.75
N PHE A 108 6.69 -17.23 5.75
CA PHE A 108 7.82 -17.64 4.92
C PHE A 108 8.39 -16.46 4.15
N PHE A 109 7.54 -15.69 3.46
CA PHE A 109 8.00 -14.68 2.53
C PHE A 109 8.70 -13.52 3.22
N PHE A 110 8.23 -13.10 4.40
CA PHE A 110 8.89 -12.11 5.23
C PHE A 110 10.35 -12.49 5.53
N ASN A 111 10.58 -13.73 5.96
CA ASN A 111 11.93 -14.25 6.19
C ASN A 111 12.73 -14.37 4.89
N PHE A 112 12.10 -14.80 3.79
CA PHE A 112 12.74 -14.97 2.49
C PHE A 112 13.23 -13.65 1.91
N ALA A 113 12.42 -12.59 2.00
CA ALA A 113 12.74 -11.27 1.47
C ALA A 113 13.93 -10.62 2.18
N GLY A 114 14.04 -10.79 3.52
CA GLY A 114 15.12 -10.23 4.32
C GLY A 114 16.37 -11.11 4.45
N ASN A 115 16.37 -12.37 3.96
CA ASN A 115 17.46 -13.31 4.25
C ASN A 115 18.10 -13.90 2.99
N ARG A 116 19.30 -13.41 2.65
CA ARG A 116 20.10 -13.86 1.49
C ARG A 116 20.33 -15.37 1.46
N LYS A 117 20.67 -15.97 2.61
CA LYS A 117 20.98 -17.41 2.70
C LYS A 117 19.72 -18.22 2.44
N LEU A 118 18.57 -17.75 2.95
CA LEU A 118 17.29 -18.38 2.73
C LEU A 118 16.85 -18.28 1.27
N GLN A 119 17.03 -17.13 0.60
CA GLN A 119 16.76 -16.99 -0.83
C GLN A 119 17.51 -18.04 -1.64
N VAL A 120 18.83 -18.15 -1.45
CA VAL A 120 19.64 -19.13 -2.18
C VAL A 120 19.22 -20.58 -1.90
N LYS A 121 18.71 -20.88 -0.71
CA LYS A 121 18.25 -22.21 -0.30
C LYS A 121 16.85 -22.55 -0.86
N ARG A 122 16.00 -21.53 -1.02
CA ARG A 122 14.58 -21.68 -1.38
C ARG A 122 14.29 -21.29 -2.85
N ILE A 123 15.31 -21.20 -3.67
CA ILE A 123 15.20 -21.01 -5.12
C ILE A 123 15.62 -22.29 -5.83
N LYS A 124 14.80 -22.74 -6.78
CA LYS A 124 15.10 -23.88 -7.64
C LYS A 124 16.04 -23.43 -8.77
N PHE A 125 17.32 -23.76 -8.62
CA PHE A 125 18.31 -23.42 -9.65
C PHE A 125 18.57 -24.59 -10.62
N PRO A 126 18.86 -24.31 -11.92
CA PRO A 126 18.83 -22.99 -12.54
C PRO A 126 17.41 -22.45 -12.62
N LEU A 127 17.21 -21.16 -12.24
CA LEU A 127 15.90 -20.54 -12.16
C LEU A 127 15.46 -20.06 -13.55
N PRO A 128 14.37 -20.62 -14.13
CA PRO A 128 13.88 -20.20 -15.43
C PRO A 128 13.26 -18.82 -15.39
N VAL A 129 13.53 -18.03 -16.43
CA VAL A 129 12.95 -16.70 -16.66
C VAL A 129 12.18 -16.75 -17.96
N TYR A 130 10.90 -16.35 -17.89
CA TYR A 130 10.01 -16.27 -19.04
C TYR A 130 9.70 -14.80 -19.36
N ARG A 131 9.58 -14.49 -20.65
CA ARG A 131 9.07 -13.21 -21.14
C ARG A 131 7.95 -13.47 -22.13
N ASP A 132 6.79 -12.88 -21.87
CA ASP A 132 5.58 -13.03 -22.70
C ASP A 132 5.22 -14.50 -23.01
N GLY A 133 5.39 -15.36 -22.00
CA GLY A 133 5.10 -16.79 -22.06
C GLY A 133 6.18 -17.65 -22.73
N LYS A 134 7.26 -17.04 -23.25
CA LYS A 134 8.41 -17.76 -23.84
C LYS A 134 9.56 -17.80 -22.84
N GLU A 135 10.28 -18.93 -22.82
CA GLU A 135 11.51 -19.04 -22.05
C GLU A 135 12.57 -18.11 -22.64
N GLU A 136 13.13 -17.22 -21.81
CA GLU A 136 14.13 -16.23 -22.21
C GLU A 136 15.53 -16.67 -21.81
N LYS A 137 15.70 -17.11 -20.55
CA LYS A 137 17.00 -17.48 -19.99
C LYS A 137 16.84 -18.27 -18.68
N TYR A 138 17.98 -18.72 -18.15
CA TYR A 138 18.11 -19.30 -16.83
C TYR A 138 19.07 -18.48 -15.98
N ILE A 139 18.74 -18.31 -14.71
CA ILE A 139 19.64 -17.70 -13.71
C ILE A 139 20.31 -18.84 -12.95
N ALA A 140 21.64 -18.93 -13.04
CA ALA A 140 22.40 -19.87 -12.25
C ALA A 140 22.52 -19.38 -10.79
N LYS A 141 22.76 -20.30 -9.86
CA LYS A 141 22.90 -19.98 -8.42
C LYS A 141 23.93 -18.88 -8.13
N LYS A 142 25.06 -18.90 -8.84
CA LYS A 142 26.14 -17.91 -8.71
C LYS A 142 25.76 -16.51 -9.22
N ASP A 143 24.78 -16.44 -10.14
CA ASP A 143 24.35 -15.21 -10.82
C ASP A 143 23.10 -14.58 -10.13
N TRP A 144 22.57 -15.24 -9.09
CA TRP A 144 21.46 -14.72 -8.31
C TRP A 144 21.88 -13.46 -7.53
N LYS A 145 21.17 -12.38 -7.80
CA LYS A 145 21.26 -11.15 -7.01
C LYS A 145 20.10 -11.14 -6.02
N VAL A 146 20.41 -10.86 -4.74
CA VAL A 146 19.39 -10.75 -3.70
C VAL A 146 18.36 -9.69 -4.10
N ASP A 147 17.09 -10.06 -4.02
CA ASP A 147 15.98 -9.14 -4.22
C ASP A 147 15.36 -8.83 -2.84
N HIS A 148 15.34 -7.57 -2.46
CA HIS A 148 14.79 -7.14 -1.17
C HIS A 148 13.28 -6.95 -1.21
N PHE A 149 12.67 -7.17 -2.38
CA PHE A 149 11.23 -7.05 -2.57
C PHE A 149 10.69 -5.72 -1.99
N PHE A 150 9.65 -5.78 -1.18
CA PHE A 150 9.00 -4.64 -0.57
C PHE A 150 9.62 -4.21 0.78
N MET A 151 10.70 -4.84 1.25
CA MET A 151 11.31 -4.53 2.56
C MET A 151 11.69 -3.05 2.71
N ARG A 152 12.12 -2.40 1.62
CA ARG A 152 12.54 -0.99 1.65
C ARG A 152 11.39 0.01 1.62
N GLN A 153 10.23 -0.38 1.07
CA GLN A 153 9.05 0.48 1.06
C GLN A 153 8.15 0.24 2.27
N GLU A 154 8.47 -0.79 3.08
CA GLU A 154 7.81 -1.15 4.33
C GLU A 154 6.31 -1.49 4.20
N TYR A 155 5.81 -1.70 2.99
CA TYR A 155 4.45 -2.14 2.72
C TYR A 155 4.37 -2.98 1.43
N TYR A 156 3.32 -3.75 1.33
CA TYR A 156 2.91 -4.47 0.12
C TYR A 156 1.42 -4.30 -0.13
N THR A 157 0.94 -4.73 -1.28
CA THR A 157 -0.46 -4.62 -1.65
C THR A 157 -1.09 -5.99 -1.90
N LEU A 158 -2.41 -6.06 -1.73
CA LEU A 158 -3.25 -7.16 -2.16
C LEU A 158 -4.35 -6.60 -3.06
N ILE A 159 -4.43 -7.09 -4.30
CA ILE A 159 -5.52 -6.77 -5.24
C ILE A 159 -6.44 -7.98 -5.29
N LEU A 160 -7.58 -7.89 -4.62
CA LEU A 160 -8.52 -8.99 -4.44
C LEU A 160 -9.80 -8.73 -5.23
N ASP A 161 -10.46 -9.79 -5.73
CA ASP A 161 -11.75 -9.69 -6.39
C ASP A 161 -12.91 -9.58 -5.40
N ASN A 162 -12.72 -10.14 -4.21
CA ASN A 162 -13.71 -10.16 -3.13
C ASN A 162 -13.05 -10.49 -1.78
N ARG A 163 -13.78 -10.22 -0.68
CA ARG A 163 -13.28 -10.46 0.69
C ARG A 163 -12.93 -11.92 1.01
N LYS A 164 -13.57 -12.89 0.36
CA LYS A 164 -13.26 -14.30 0.62
C LYS A 164 -11.85 -14.68 0.25
N GLN A 165 -11.21 -13.92 -0.66
CA GLN A 165 -9.81 -14.15 -1.00
C GLN A 165 -8.85 -13.79 0.13
N LEU A 166 -9.26 -12.98 1.12
CA LEU A 166 -8.47 -12.74 2.34
C LEU A 166 -8.29 -14.01 3.18
N GLU A 167 -9.23 -14.94 3.11
CA GLU A 167 -9.13 -16.22 3.82
C GLU A 167 -7.94 -17.05 3.31
N LEU A 168 -7.57 -16.88 2.01
CA LEU A 168 -6.42 -17.58 1.43
C LEU A 168 -5.09 -17.16 2.04
N VAL A 169 -4.98 -15.96 2.57
CA VAL A 169 -3.76 -15.47 3.26
C VAL A 169 -3.47 -16.32 4.50
N LYS A 170 -4.51 -16.82 5.17
CA LYS A 170 -4.42 -17.65 6.39
C LYS A 170 -4.63 -19.14 6.13
N ASP A 171 -4.80 -19.54 4.86
CA ASP A 171 -5.08 -20.92 4.49
C ASP A 171 -3.78 -21.70 4.28
N THR A 172 -3.50 -22.62 5.19
CA THR A 172 -2.34 -23.53 5.12
C THR A 172 -2.38 -24.52 3.95
N ALA A 173 -3.53 -24.70 3.30
CA ALA A 173 -3.69 -25.53 2.11
C ALA A 173 -3.25 -24.85 0.81
N VAL A 174 -3.04 -23.54 0.83
CA VAL A 174 -2.50 -22.81 -0.33
C VAL A 174 -1.13 -23.36 -0.68
N SER A 175 -0.96 -23.71 -1.95
CA SER A 175 0.29 -24.32 -2.47
C SER A 175 0.92 -23.53 -3.63
N HIS A 176 0.28 -22.46 -4.07
CA HIS A 176 0.77 -21.58 -5.14
C HIS A 176 0.49 -20.12 -4.82
N VAL A 177 1.55 -19.29 -4.87
CA VAL A 177 1.46 -17.85 -4.66
C VAL A 177 2.34 -17.14 -5.68
N VAL A 178 1.88 -16.01 -6.20
CA VAL A 178 2.64 -15.16 -7.10
C VAL A 178 2.88 -13.82 -6.42
N VAL A 179 4.14 -13.44 -6.30
CA VAL A 179 4.53 -12.09 -5.88
C VAL A 179 4.80 -11.28 -7.14
N GLU A 180 4.05 -10.22 -7.34
CA GLU A 180 4.13 -9.36 -8.50
C GLU A 180 4.82 -8.05 -8.13
N LYS A 181 5.79 -7.64 -8.92
CA LYS A 181 6.35 -6.29 -8.91
C LYS A 181 5.87 -5.59 -10.15
N VAL A 182 4.95 -4.64 -9.97
CA VAL A 182 4.32 -3.87 -11.04
C VAL A 182 5.10 -2.58 -11.22
N PHE A 183 5.55 -2.33 -12.43
CA PHE A 183 6.23 -1.11 -12.85
C PHE A 183 5.27 -0.34 -13.77
N PHE A 184 4.67 0.72 -13.26
CA PHE A 184 3.71 1.51 -14.03
C PHE A 184 4.37 2.30 -15.14
N ASP A 185 5.57 2.85 -14.91
CA ASP A 185 6.35 3.63 -15.87
C ASP A 185 6.73 2.86 -17.16
N THR A 186 6.94 1.56 -17.02
CA THR A 186 7.30 0.67 -18.14
C THR A 186 6.20 -0.30 -18.52
N GLU A 187 5.01 -0.17 -17.94
CA GLU A 187 3.85 -1.03 -18.16
C GLU A 187 4.18 -2.53 -18.07
N THR A 188 5.10 -2.87 -17.16
CA THR A 188 5.64 -4.24 -17.02
C THR A 188 5.34 -4.82 -15.64
N VAL A 189 5.02 -6.11 -15.60
CA VAL A 189 4.87 -6.88 -14.37
C VAL A 189 5.94 -7.97 -14.33
N LYS A 190 6.75 -7.96 -13.27
CA LYS A 190 7.66 -9.05 -12.92
C LYS A 190 6.99 -9.93 -11.88
N GLN A 191 6.77 -11.19 -12.20
CA GLN A 191 6.13 -12.18 -11.35
C GLN A 191 7.16 -13.16 -10.82
N TYR A 192 7.14 -13.41 -9.51
CA TYR A 192 7.90 -14.46 -8.84
C TYR A 192 6.93 -15.58 -8.48
N LEU A 193 7.10 -16.76 -9.07
CA LEU A 193 6.19 -17.88 -8.93
C LEU A 193 6.69 -18.82 -7.83
N PHE A 194 5.95 -18.87 -6.75
CA PHE A 194 6.22 -19.74 -5.61
C PHE A 194 5.25 -20.92 -5.58
N ASP A 195 5.80 -22.12 -5.38
CA ASP A 195 5.01 -23.30 -5.13
C ASP A 195 5.50 -24.01 -3.86
N ARG A 196 4.60 -24.72 -3.19
CA ARG A 196 4.94 -25.56 -2.04
C ARG A 196 5.39 -26.93 -2.52
N VAL A 197 6.65 -27.25 -2.30
CA VAL A 197 7.28 -28.52 -2.68
C VAL A 197 7.69 -29.26 -1.42
N GLN A 198 7.10 -30.42 -1.17
CA GLN A 198 7.36 -31.23 0.05
C GLN A 198 7.20 -30.41 1.35
N GLY A 199 6.16 -29.56 1.41
CA GLY A 199 5.86 -28.73 2.55
C GLY A 199 6.67 -27.42 2.63
N LEU A 200 7.63 -27.19 1.75
CA LEU A 200 8.49 -26.00 1.74
C LEU A 200 8.12 -25.07 0.57
N TRP A 201 8.08 -23.78 0.83
CA TRP A 201 7.91 -22.78 -0.22
C TRP A 201 9.20 -22.62 -1.02
N MET A 202 9.07 -22.70 -2.34
CA MET A 202 10.19 -22.61 -3.30
C MET A 202 9.86 -21.63 -4.42
N LEU A 203 10.78 -20.73 -4.75
CA LEU A 203 10.72 -19.93 -5.98
C LEU A 203 11.11 -20.81 -7.17
N ASN A 204 10.17 -21.04 -8.09
CA ASN A 204 10.34 -21.96 -9.21
C ASN A 204 10.59 -21.27 -10.55
N ALA A 205 10.10 -20.03 -10.72
CA ALA A 205 10.26 -19.27 -11.96
C ALA A 205 10.10 -17.78 -11.73
N ILE A 206 10.65 -17.00 -12.66
CA ILE A 206 10.35 -15.58 -12.83
C ILE A 206 9.68 -15.40 -14.19
N ARG A 207 8.63 -14.56 -14.23
CA ARG A 207 7.95 -14.20 -15.47
C ARG A 207 7.89 -12.69 -15.62
N PHE A 208 8.09 -12.21 -16.84
CA PHE A 208 7.84 -10.84 -17.23
C PHE A 208 6.68 -10.82 -18.24
N GLU A 209 5.73 -9.92 -18.04
CA GLU A 209 4.61 -9.68 -18.95
C GLU A 209 4.24 -8.20 -18.95
N SER A 210 3.53 -7.74 -19.98
CA SER A 210 2.95 -6.39 -19.98
C SER A 210 1.77 -6.31 -19.01
N ILE A 211 1.47 -5.12 -18.47
CA ILE A 211 0.28 -4.87 -17.62
C ILE A 211 -0.98 -5.36 -18.34
N GLY A 212 -1.15 -5.09 -19.64
CA GLY A 212 -2.32 -5.51 -20.41
C GLY A 212 -2.53 -7.03 -20.51
N ARG A 213 -1.55 -7.85 -20.12
CA ARG A 213 -1.67 -9.32 -20.03
C ARG A 213 -1.87 -9.83 -18.59
N ASN A 214 -1.75 -8.94 -17.62
CA ASN A 214 -1.93 -9.30 -16.22
C ASN A 214 -3.40 -9.62 -15.94
N TYR A 215 -3.62 -10.47 -14.94
CA TYR A 215 -4.96 -10.80 -14.44
C TYR A 215 -5.76 -9.56 -14.02
N ASN A 216 -5.09 -8.54 -13.49
CA ASN A 216 -5.68 -7.28 -13.04
C ASN A 216 -5.52 -6.15 -14.07
N ALA A 217 -5.33 -6.45 -15.36
CA ALA A 217 -4.94 -5.48 -16.40
C ALA A 217 -5.75 -4.18 -16.35
N SER A 218 -7.09 -4.26 -16.51
CA SER A 218 -7.92 -3.04 -16.55
C SER A 218 -7.93 -2.27 -15.24
N PHE A 219 -7.75 -2.95 -14.12
CA PHE A 219 -7.62 -2.28 -12.82
C PHE A 219 -6.26 -1.62 -12.66
N LEU A 220 -5.18 -2.25 -13.08
CA LEU A 220 -3.83 -1.67 -12.99
C LEU A 220 -3.68 -0.45 -13.91
N GLU A 221 -4.23 -0.51 -15.14
CA GLU A 221 -4.27 0.64 -16.06
C GLU A 221 -5.05 1.81 -15.47
N PHE A 222 -6.19 1.55 -14.83
CA PHE A 222 -6.95 2.56 -14.10
C PHE A 222 -6.17 3.10 -12.90
N TYR A 223 -5.59 2.20 -12.08
CA TYR A 223 -4.96 2.55 -10.82
C TYR A 223 -3.69 3.40 -11.01
N ASP A 224 -2.96 3.20 -12.08
CA ASP A 224 -1.80 4.03 -12.43
C ASP A 224 -2.17 5.51 -12.46
N ARG A 225 -3.22 5.85 -13.20
CA ARG A 225 -3.72 7.22 -13.24
C ARG A 225 -4.35 7.66 -11.91
N PHE A 226 -5.14 6.79 -11.28
CA PHE A 226 -5.77 7.08 -9.99
C PHE A 226 -4.72 7.41 -8.90
N SER A 227 -3.59 6.73 -8.88
CA SER A 227 -2.56 6.93 -7.86
C SER A 227 -1.82 8.26 -7.96
N THR A 228 -1.82 8.91 -9.13
CA THR A 228 -1.00 10.09 -9.42
C THR A 228 -1.80 11.36 -9.74
N ASP A 229 -3.03 11.25 -10.23
CA ASP A 229 -3.88 12.37 -10.69
C ASP A 229 -5.00 12.64 -9.68
N SER A 230 -4.86 13.71 -8.89
CA SER A 230 -5.83 14.09 -7.85
C SER A 230 -7.20 14.48 -8.41
N LEU A 231 -7.28 15.02 -9.62
CA LEU A 231 -8.56 15.32 -10.25
C LEU A 231 -9.24 14.04 -10.71
N PHE A 232 -8.48 13.14 -11.29
CA PHE A 232 -8.98 11.83 -11.68
C PHE A 232 -9.45 10.99 -10.50
N GLN A 233 -8.82 11.13 -9.32
CA GLN A 233 -9.31 10.51 -8.09
C GLN A 233 -10.74 10.94 -7.80
N ILE A 234 -11.01 12.26 -7.81
CA ILE A 234 -12.34 12.83 -7.57
C ILE A 234 -13.35 12.33 -8.62
N GLU A 235 -13.00 12.40 -9.91
CA GLU A 235 -13.83 11.91 -11.01
C GLU A 235 -14.12 10.41 -10.91
N SER A 236 -13.22 9.65 -10.31
CA SER A 236 -13.31 8.20 -10.13
C SER A 236 -14.00 7.76 -8.85
N MET A 237 -14.59 8.67 -8.08
CA MET A 237 -15.42 8.33 -6.93
C MET A 237 -16.87 8.05 -7.34
N ALA A 238 -17.56 7.23 -6.55
CA ALA A 238 -19.01 7.18 -6.56
C ALA A 238 -19.59 8.49 -5.98
N GLU A 239 -20.87 8.76 -6.21
CA GLU A 239 -21.56 9.94 -5.64
C GLU A 239 -21.39 9.99 -4.12
N GLU A 240 -21.44 8.82 -3.47
CA GLU A 240 -21.19 8.64 -2.05
C GLU A 240 -20.18 7.49 -1.85
N VAL A 241 -19.10 7.76 -1.14
CA VAL A 241 -18.10 6.76 -0.75
C VAL A 241 -18.22 6.53 0.75
N THR A 242 -18.51 5.29 1.14
CA THR A 242 -18.46 4.91 2.56
C THR A 242 -17.03 4.93 3.05
N PHE A 243 -16.77 5.56 4.19
CA PHE A 243 -15.45 5.47 4.83
C PHE A 243 -15.56 4.92 6.25
N THR A 244 -14.50 4.27 6.71
CA THR A 244 -14.32 3.83 8.08
C THR A 244 -12.93 4.26 8.53
N ALA A 245 -12.83 4.86 9.72
CA ALA A 245 -11.57 5.27 10.31
C ALA A 245 -11.59 4.97 11.81
N PRO A 246 -10.43 4.88 12.49
CA PRO A 246 -10.37 4.83 13.95
C PRO A 246 -11.10 6.03 14.57
N ASP A 247 -11.80 5.79 15.67
CA ASP A 247 -12.44 6.87 16.43
C ASP A 247 -11.35 7.67 17.17
N PRO A 248 -11.23 8.98 16.93
CA PRO A 248 -10.21 9.79 17.60
C PRO A 248 -10.41 9.91 19.12
N ASP A 249 -11.60 9.60 19.62
CA ASP A 249 -11.95 9.69 21.04
C ASP A 249 -11.96 8.32 21.74
N ASP A 250 -11.88 7.20 20.99
CA ASP A 250 -11.86 5.82 21.52
C ASP A 250 -11.04 4.88 20.64
N ASP A 251 -9.84 4.53 21.10
CA ASP A 251 -8.88 3.66 20.38
C ASP A 251 -9.42 2.26 20.03
N PHE A 252 -10.52 1.82 20.62
CA PHE A 252 -11.13 0.51 20.38
C PHE A 252 -12.32 0.56 19.40
N ASN A 253 -12.76 1.76 19.03
CA ASN A 253 -13.89 1.97 18.16
C ASN A 253 -13.49 2.54 16.80
N THR A 254 -14.41 2.42 15.84
CA THR A 254 -14.29 3.02 14.52
C THR A 254 -15.52 3.88 14.23
N ILE A 255 -15.29 4.99 13.55
CA ILE A 255 -16.35 5.84 13.00
C ILE A 255 -16.57 5.44 11.54
N THR A 256 -17.83 5.39 11.15
CA THR A 256 -18.22 5.17 9.74
C THR A 256 -19.06 6.34 9.27
N GLY A 257 -18.79 6.80 8.07
CA GLY A 257 -19.51 7.92 7.45
C GLY A 257 -19.53 7.80 5.94
N THR A 258 -19.99 8.84 5.29
CA THR A 258 -20.03 8.98 3.84
C THR A 258 -19.27 10.24 3.46
N ILE A 259 -18.46 10.16 2.42
CA ILE A 259 -17.74 11.28 1.82
C ILE A 259 -18.19 11.47 0.37
N GLU A 260 -18.44 12.74 0.02
CA GLU A 260 -18.70 13.15 -1.36
C GLU A 260 -17.36 13.37 -2.11
N PRO A 261 -17.34 13.29 -3.45
CA PRO A 261 -16.13 13.45 -4.24
C PRO A 261 -15.31 14.71 -3.93
N GLU A 262 -15.99 15.83 -3.69
CA GLU A 262 -15.37 17.12 -3.40
C GLU A 262 -14.65 17.15 -2.04
N GLN A 263 -15.02 16.25 -1.13
CA GLN A 263 -14.41 16.14 0.20
C GLN A 263 -13.15 15.25 0.18
N TRP A 264 -12.93 14.46 -0.89
CA TRP A 264 -11.82 13.52 -1.00
C TRP A 264 -10.44 14.11 -0.65
N PRO A 265 -10.07 15.33 -1.08
CA PRO A 265 -8.76 15.89 -0.74
C PRO A 265 -8.48 15.99 0.77
N ALA A 266 -9.54 16.05 1.61
CA ALA A 266 -9.42 16.11 3.06
C ALA A 266 -9.36 14.71 3.72
N PHE A 267 -9.88 13.69 3.06
CA PHE A 267 -10.01 12.31 3.58
C PHE A 267 -9.02 11.32 2.96
N ARG A 268 -8.46 11.66 1.80
CA ARG A 268 -7.53 10.76 1.12
C ARG A 268 -6.35 10.39 2.01
N PRO A 269 -5.85 9.14 1.95
CA PRO A 269 -4.68 8.74 2.70
C PRO A 269 -3.44 9.51 2.25
N GLU A 270 -2.50 9.71 3.18
CA GLU A 270 -1.19 10.31 2.87
C GLU A 270 -0.42 9.43 1.88
N LEU A 271 -0.51 8.12 2.05
CA LEU A 271 0.12 7.13 1.17
C LEU A 271 -0.90 6.57 0.18
N ILE A 272 -0.75 6.90 -1.11
CA ILE A 272 -1.36 6.18 -2.23
C ILE A 272 -0.21 5.56 -3.03
N PRO A 273 0.00 4.22 -2.96
CA PRO A 273 1.11 3.57 -3.64
C PRO A 273 1.11 3.85 -5.15
N SER A 274 2.24 4.31 -5.67
CA SER A 274 2.39 4.67 -7.09
C SER A 274 3.76 4.25 -7.64
N GLY A 275 3.96 4.38 -8.94
CA GLY A 275 5.22 4.07 -9.62
C GLY A 275 5.56 2.58 -9.61
N VAL A 276 5.97 2.04 -8.47
CA VAL A 276 6.25 0.60 -8.31
C VAL A 276 5.50 0.07 -7.09
N ILE A 277 4.63 -0.93 -7.32
CA ILE A 277 3.94 -1.64 -6.24
C ILE A 277 4.31 -3.12 -6.22
N TYR A 278 4.27 -3.73 -5.03
CA TYR A 278 4.39 -5.16 -4.86
C TYR A 278 3.04 -5.73 -4.46
N ASN A 279 2.47 -6.59 -5.30
CA ASN A 279 1.19 -7.26 -5.07
C ASN A 279 1.39 -8.74 -4.79
N ILE A 280 0.78 -9.28 -3.74
CA ILE A 280 0.81 -10.71 -3.46
C ILE A 280 -0.53 -11.32 -3.88
N ARG A 281 -0.48 -12.34 -4.74
CA ARG A 281 -1.66 -13.00 -5.28
C ARG A 281 -1.69 -14.47 -4.85
N TYR A 282 -2.72 -14.83 -4.09
CA TYR A 282 -2.93 -16.18 -3.57
C TYR A 282 -3.83 -17.00 -4.46
N GLY A 283 -3.45 -18.26 -4.67
CA GLY A 283 -4.26 -19.22 -5.41
C GLY A 283 -4.37 -18.94 -6.93
N LYS A 284 -5.34 -19.61 -7.55
CA LYS A 284 -5.61 -19.48 -8.99
C LYS A 284 -6.85 -18.61 -9.22
N HIS A 285 -6.74 -17.66 -10.11
CA HIS A 285 -7.81 -16.74 -10.50
C HIS A 285 -8.34 -17.10 -11.89
N ARG A 286 -9.63 -16.81 -12.14
CA ARG A 286 -10.28 -17.07 -13.42
C ARG A 286 -11.07 -15.82 -13.83
N GLY A 287 -10.61 -15.16 -14.89
CA GLY A 287 -11.26 -13.99 -15.48
C GLY A 287 -11.18 -12.74 -14.60
N GLU A 288 -11.38 -11.59 -15.21
CA GLU A 288 -11.34 -10.30 -14.52
C GLU A 288 -12.66 -10.04 -13.79
N SER A 289 -12.60 -9.55 -12.56
CA SER A 289 -13.76 -9.20 -11.73
C SER A 289 -14.22 -7.76 -12.01
N ALA A 290 -15.54 -7.51 -11.85
CA ALA A 290 -16.10 -6.16 -11.88
C ALA A 290 -15.95 -5.40 -10.55
N GLY A 291 -15.34 -6.01 -9.54
CA GLY A 291 -15.02 -5.39 -8.26
C GLY A 291 -13.58 -5.69 -7.86
N LYS A 292 -12.90 -4.74 -7.24
CA LYS A 292 -11.56 -4.91 -6.66
C LYS A 292 -11.52 -4.34 -5.26
N ILE A 293 -10.84 -5.06 -4.39
CA ILE A 293 -10.42 -4.59 -3.07
C ILE A 293 -8.91 -4.40 -3.17
N PHE A 294 -8.46 -3.16 -3.07
CA PHE A 294 -7.05 -2.81 -3.04
C PHE A 294 -6.67 -2.55 -1.58
N MET A 295 -5.85 -3.43 -1.04
CA MET A 295 -5.36 -3.30 0.33
C MET A 295 -3.88 -2.92 0.31
N VAL A 296 -3.49 -2.04 1.21
CA VAL A 296 -2.10 -1.76 1.55
C VAL A 296 -1.84 -2.29 2.94
N ARG A 297 -0.81 -3.12 3.09
CA ARG A 297 -0.40 -3.67 4.37
C ARG A 297 1.04 -3.33 4.67
N GLY A 298 1.26 -2.76 5.82
CA GLY A 298 2.58 -2.46 6.33
C GLY A 298 3.30 -3.68 6.88
N ILE A 299 4.63 -3.58 6.92
CA ILE A 299 5.51 -4.59 7.51
C ILE A 299 5.87 -4.12 8.90
N ALA A 300 5.26 -4.72 9.93
CA ALA A 300 5.54 -4.43 11.34
C ALA A 300 5.34 -2.94 11.76
N ASN A 301 4.62 -2.15 10.99
CA ASN A 301 4.35 -0.72 11.27
C ASN A 301 2.87 -0.40 11.51
N GLY A 302 2.00 -1.42 11.52
CA GLY A 302 0.56 -1.26 11.78
C GLY A 302 -0.24 -0.62 10.66
N LEU A 303 0.38 -0.28 9.52
CA LEU A 303 -0.35 0.29 8.38
C LEU A 303 -1.30 -0.75 7.78
N GLU A 304 -2.58 -0.44 7.77
CA GLU A 304 -3.59 -1.16 6.99
C GLU A 304 -4.55 -0.15 6.38
N MET A 305 -4.75 -0.23 5.07
CA MET A 305 -5.67 0.62 4.32
C MET A 305 -6.39 -0.23 3.28
N GLU A 306 -7.68 0.02 3.11
CA GLU A 306 -8.50 -0.67 2.12
C GLU A 306 -9.26 0.33 1.24
N MET A 307 -9.15 0.19 -0.06
CA MET A 307 -9.97 0.88 -1.06
C MET A 307 -10.78 -0.14 -1.85
N VAL A 308 -12.10 0.01 -1.90
CA VAL A 308 -12.98 -0.85 -2.68
C VAL A 308 -13.43 -0.14 -3.94
N PHE A 309 -13.14 -0.75 -5.07
CA PHE A 309 -13.52 -0.25 -6.39
C PHE A 309 -14.55 -1.15 -7.05
N ARG A 310 -15.46 -0.57 -7.83
CA ARG A 310 -16.43 -1.28 -8.65
C ARG A 310 -16.49 -0.69 -10.05
N LYS A 311 -16.70 -1.55 -11.05
CA LYS A 311 -16.99 -1.08 -12.42
C LYS A 311 -18.41 -0.55 -12.52
N ALA A 312 -18.56 0.70 -13.00
CA ALA A 312 -19.80 1.30 -13.44
C ALA A 312 -19.70 1.43 -14.97
N GLY A 313 -20.28 0.47 -15.70
CA GLY A 313 -20.04 0.33 -17.14
C GLY A 313 -18.59 -0.08 -17.42
N HIS A 314 -17.82 0.82 -18.05
CA HIS A 314 -16.41 0.59 -18.37
C HIS A 314 -15.45 1.28 -17.38
N GLU A 315 -15.97 2.12 -16.48
CA GLU A 315 -15.17 2.92 -15.57
C GLU A 315 -15.08 2.27 -14.19
N TRP A 316 -13.92 2.38 -13.54
CA TRP A 316 -13.76 2.03 -12.15
C TRP A 316 -14.16 3.20 -11.25
N LYS A 317 -14.92 2.93 -10.19
CA LYS A 317 -15.34 3.91 -9.19
C LYS A 317 -14.95 3.44 -7.81
N LEU A 318 -14.33 4.33 -7.01
CA LEU A 318 -14.12 4.13 -5.58
C LEU A 318 -15.47 4.19 -4.87
N VAL A 319 -15.84 3.15 -4.13
CA VAL A 319 -17.14 3.04 -3.42
C VAL A 319 -16.97 2.92 -1.92
N LYS A 320 -15.77 2.56 -1.44
CA LYS A 320 -15.47 2.44 -0.01
C LYS A 320 -13.99 2.70 0.24
N PHE A 321 -13.70 3.33 1.37
CA PHE A 321 -12.36 3.59 1.86
C PHE A 321 -12.30 3.33 3.37
N ASP A 322 -11.34 2.53 3.82
CA ASP A 322 -11.06 2.24 5.22
C ASP A 322 -9.56 2.53 5.49
N SER A 323 -9.26 3.21 6.59
CA SER A 323 -7.89 3.58 6.99
C SER A 323 -7.66 3.34 8.47
#